data_59034e4120497079e4e073edb5624510
#
_entry.id   59034e4120497079e4e073edb5624510
#
_cell.length_a   1.000
_cell.length_b   1.000
_cell.length_c   1.000
_cell.angle_alpha   90.00
_cell.angle_beta   90.00
_cell.angle_gamma   90.00
#
_symmetry.space_group_name_H-M   'P 1'
#
loop_
_entity.id
_entity.type
_entity.pdbx_description
1 polymer ?
#
loop_
_entity_poly.entity_id
_entity_poly.type
_entity_poly.pdbx_seq_one_letter_code
_entity_poly.pdbx_strand_id
1 'polypeptide(L)'
;MSTPTGPVSKSWSVQIDLGEHDGMTRAVARLHTSDRRSLTGTGAARLNPADRDVPEIGDELAAARALSELAHALLEAAADDISNVLDEPVDLTR
;
A
#
# COMPACT_ATOMS: atom_id res chain seq x y z
N MET A 1 13.17 4.64 -18.79
CA MET A 1 13.09 3.50 -17.86
C MET A 1 14.23 2.52 -18.17
N SER A 2 14.97 2.16 -17.16
CA SER A 2 16.09 1.26 -17.39
C SER A 2 15.61 -0.19 -17.44
N THR A 3 16.26 -0.97 -18.31
CA THR A 3 15.96 -2.37 -18.42
C THR A 3 16.81 -3.14 -17.41
N PRO A 4 16.22 -3.99 -16.58
CA PRO A 4 17.02 -4.80 -15.66
C PRO A 4 17.95 -5.72 -16.43
N THR A 5 19.13 -5.93 -15.89
CA THR A 5 20.15 -6.75 -16.55
C THR A 5 20.32 -8.11 -15.91
N GLY A 6 19.59 -8.42 -14.86
CA GLY A 6 19.70 -9.71 -14.22
C GLY A 6 19.03 -10.81 -15.04
N PRO A 7 19.32 -12.08 -14.75
CA PRO A 7 18.67 -13.21 -15.43
C PRO A 7 17.18 -13.29 -15.14
N VAL A 8 16.73 -12.77 -13.99
CA VAL A 8 15.32 -12.72 -13.64
C VAL A 8 15.03 -11.33 -13.12
N SER A 9 14.00 -10.70 -13.67
CA SER A 9 13.54 -9.42 -13.16
C SER A 9 12.05 -9.42 -13.09
N LYS A 10 11.53 -8.77 -12.06
CA LYS A 10 10.10 -8.64 -11.83
C LYS A 10 9.79 -7.19 -11.51
N SER A 11 8.60 -6.79 -11.85
CA SER A 11 8.15 -5.45 -11.54
C SER A 11 6.73 -5.53 -11.01
N TRP A 12 6.51 -4.91 -9.87
CA TRP A 12 5.17 -4.75 -9.30
C TRP A 12 4.82 -3.28 -9.39
N SER A 13 3.54 -3.00 -9.41
CA SER A 13 3.08 -1.62 -9.41
C SER A 13 2.07 -1.44 -8.28
N VAL A 14 2.02 -0.22 -7.79
CA VAL A 14 1.01 0.17 -6.81
C VAL A 14 0.26 1.36 -7.41
N GLN A 15 -1.03 1.23 -7.51
CA GLN A 15 -1.89 2.32 -7.93
C GLN A 15 -2.55 2.90 -6.70
N ILE A 16 -2.50 4.22 -6.59
CA ILE A 16 -3.14 4.90 -5.47
C ILE A 16 -4.22 5.80 -6.03
N ASP A 17 -5.45 5.55 -5.59
CA ASP A 17 -6.58 6.38 -5.94
C ASP A 17 -6.95 7.23 -4.75
N LEU A 18 -7.15 8.52 -4.99
CA LEU A 18 -7.44 9.48 -3.95
C LEU A 18 -8.79 10.11 -4.22
N GLY A 19 -9.54 10.34 -3.15
CA GLY A 19 -10.80 11.04 -3.24
C GLY A 19 -11.00 11.91 -2.02
N GLU A 20 -11.68 13.02 -2.20
CA GLU A 20 -11.95 13.94 -1.11
C GLU A 20 -13.44 14.15 -0.97
N HIS A 21 -13.90 14.16 0.27
CA HIS A 21 -15.30 14.41 0.58
C HIS A 21 -15.40 14.96 1.99
N ASP A 22 -16.05 16.12 2.14
CA ASP A 22 -16.29 16.74 3.44
C ASP A 22 -14.99 16.93 4.25
N GLY A 23 -13.94 17.41 3.60
CA GLY A 23 -12.67 17.67 4.27
C GLY A 23 -11.91 16.42 4.66
N MET A 24 -12.34 15.27 4.19
CA MET A 24 -11.68 14.00 4.43
C MET A 24 -11.11 13.49 3.13
N THR A 25 -9.81 13.23 3.10
CA THR A 25 -9.17 12.60 1.95
C THR A 25 -9.02 11.12 2.24
N ARG A 26 -9.42 10.30 1.28
CA ARG A 26 -9.27 8.85 1.40
C ARG A 26 -8.38 8.36 0.26
N ALA A 27 -7.56 7.38 0.57
CA ALA A 27 -6.67 6.79 -0.42
C ALA A 27 -6.83 5.28 -0.39
N VAL A 28 -6.78 4.67 -1.55
CA VAL A 28 -6.74 3.21 -1.70
C VAL A 28 -5.50 2.89 -2.50
N ALA A 29 -4.61 2.11 -1.92
CA ALA A 29 -3.41 1.63 -2.59
C ALA A 29 -3.64 0.20 -3.01
N ARG A 30 -3.47 -0.09 -4.30
CA ARG A 30 -3.69 -1.43 -4.85
C ARG A 30 -2.39 -1.94 -5.43
N LEU A 31 -1.97 -3.09 -4.93
CA LEU A 31 -0.77 -3.74 -5.43
C LEU A 31 -1.13 -4.65 -6.60
N HIS A 32 -0.36 -4.52 -7.67
CA HIS A 32 -0.50 -5.38 -8.84
C HIS A 32 0.78 -6.16 -9.02
N THR A 33 0.68 -7.48 -8.94
CA THR A 33 1.82 -8.36 -9.10
C THR A 33 1.64 -9.18 -10.36
N SER A 34 2.70 -9.85 -10.78
CA SER A 34 2.66 -10.67 -11.99
C SER A 34 1.86 -11.95 -11.80
N ASP A 35 1.63 -12.38 -10.57
CA ASP A 35 0.90 -13.63 -10.30
C ASP A 35 -0.57 -13.38 -10.01
N ARG A 36 -1.08 -12.19 -10.33
CA ARG A 36 -2.47 -11.81 -10.17
C ARG A 36 -2.92 -11.65 -8.73
N ARG A 37 -2.03 -11.80 -7.78
CA ARG A 37 -2.40 -11.52 -6.40
C ARG A 37 -2.69 -10.04 -6.26
N SER A 38 -3.77 -9.72 -5.57
CA SER A 38 -4.18 -8.35 -5.38
C SER A 38 -4.29 -8.09 -3.89
N LEU A 39 -3.53 -7.12 -3.41
CA LEU A 39 -3.60 -6.67 -2.03
C LEU A 39 -3.91 -5.19 -2.04
N THR A 40 -4.66 -4.75 -1.04
CA THR A 40 -5.01 -3.34 -0.94
C THR A 40 -4.75 -2.84 0.47
N GLY A 41 -4.48 -1.54 0.55
CA GLY A 41 -4.44 -0.84 1.81
C GLY A 41 -5.21 0.46 1.67
N THR A 42 -5.81 0.92 2.74
CA THR A 42 -6.57 2.15 2.72
C THR A 42 -6.02 3.10 3.77
N GLY A 43 -6.21 4.38 3.53
CA GLY A 43 -5.81 5.41 4.46
C GLY A 43 -6.70 6.62 4.33
N ALA A 44 -6.76 7.41 5.38
CA ALA A 44 -7.57 8.61 5.38
C ALA A 44 -6.85 9.69 6.17
N ALA A 45 -7.12 10.92 5.79
CA ALA A 45 -6.60 12.09 6.48
C ALA A 45 -7.68 13.15 6.48
N ARG A 46 -7.92 13.72 7.66
CA ARG A 46 -8.84 14.84 7.76
C ARG A 46 -8.05 16.13 7.66
N LEU A 47 -8.44 16.99 6.76
CA LEU A 47 -7.78 18.27 6.60
C LEU A 47 -8.09 19.16 7.78
N ASN A 48 -7.03 19.68 8.41
CA ASN A 48 -7.18 20.69 9.43
C ASN A 48 -7.62 21.98 8.72
N PRO A 49 -8.57 22.77 9.30
CA PRO A 49 -8.96 24.01 8.67
C PRO A 49 -7.81 24.94 8.35
N ALA A 50 -6.72 24.89 9.12
CA ALA A 50 -5.55 25.71 8.84
C ALA A 50 -4.82 25.23 7.58
N ASP A 51 -5.03 24.00 7.15
CA ASP A 51 -4.33 23.42 6.00
C ASP A 51 -5.19 23.33 4.76
N ARG A 52 -6.40 23.91 4.80
CA ARG A 52 -7.35 23.72 3.69
C ARG A 52 -6.85 24.30 2.36
N ASP A 53 -5.94 25.26 2.44
CA ASP A 53 -5.39 25.86 1.22
C ASP A 53 -4.24 25.05 0.64
N VAL A 54 -3.87 23.95 1.28
CA VAL A 54 -2.79 23.06 0.81
C VAL A 54 -3.33 21.63 0.76
N PRO A 55 -4.20 21.33 -0.22
CA PRO A 55 -4.83 20.01 -0.30
C PRO A 55 -3.85 18.87 -0.46
N GLU A 56 -2.65 19.15 -0.97
CA GLU A 56 -1.64 18.12 -1.12
C GLU A 56 -1.25 17.49 0.21
N ILE A 57 -1.39 18.22 1.31
CA ILE A 57 -1.09 17.65 2.63
C ILE A 57 -2.01 16.48 2.94
N GLY A 58 -3.30 16.64 2.67
CA GLY A 58 -4.25 15.56 2.87
C GLY A 58 -3.97 14.37 1.97
N ASP A 59 -3.66 14.65 0.70
CA ASP A 59 -3.32 13.60 -0.26
C ASP A 59 -2.11 12.81 0.20
N GLU A 60 -1.06 13.51 0.62
CA GLU A 60 0.18 12.85 1.04
C GLU A 60 -0.03 12.00 2.27
N LEU A 61 -0.77 12.53 3.26
CA LEU A 61 -1.02 11.78 4.48
C LEU A 61 -1.90 10.56 4.23
N ALA A 62 -2.95 10.73 3.44
CA ALA A 62 -3.85 9.61 3.13
C ALA A 62 -3.10 8.53 2.35
N ALA A 63 -2.30 8.94 1.37
CA ALA A 63 -1.51 7.99 0.58
C ALA A 63 -0.50 7.26 1.45
N ALA A 64 0.18 7.99 2.35
CA ALA A 64 1.17 7.36 3.23
C ALA A 64 0.51 6.31 4.14
N ARG A 65 -0.67 6.63 4.66
CA ARG A 65 -1.39 5.69 5.52
C ARG A 65 -1.87 4.48 4.72
N ALA A 66 -2.32 4.68 3.48
CA ALA A 66 -2.73 3.58 2.63
C ALA A 66 -1.54 2.67 2.31
N LEU A 67 -0.38 3.24 2.02
CA LEU A 67 0.81 2.46 1.74
C LEU A 67 1.28 1.70 2.98
N SER A 68 1.16 2.31 4.16
CA SER A 68 1.53 1.65 5.40
C SER A 68 0.65 0.43 5.64
N GLU A 69 -0.65 0.55 5.41
CA GLU A 69 -1.55 -0.58 5.55
C GLU A 69 -1.27 -1.65 4.52
N LEU A 70 -0.96 -1.24 3.28
CA LEU A 70 -0.61 -2.20 2.24
C LEU A 70 0.67 -2.95 2.61
N ALA A 71 1.66 -2.25 3.15
CA ALA A 71 2.90 -2.90 3.57
C ALA A 71 2.63 -3.93 4.66
N HIS A 72 1.73 -3.61 5.59
CA HIS A 72 1.36 -4.55 6.63
C HIS A 72 0.66 -5.79 6.05
N ALA A 73 -0.23 -5.57 5.09
CA ALA A 73 -0.91 -6.68 4.42
C ALA A 73 0.08 -7.59 3.70
N LEU A 74 1.13 -7.00 3.10
CA LEU A 74 2.17 -7.78 2.46
C LEU A 74 2.93 -8.64 3.46
N LEU A 75 3.23 -8.10 4.64
CA LEU A 75 3.90 -8.88 5.67
C LEU A 75 3.05 -10.05 6.13
N GLU A 76 1.74 -9.82 6.27
CA GLU A 76 0.82 -10.89 6.65
C GLU A 76 0.75 -11.96 5.57
N ALA A 77 0.71 -11.54 4.30
CA ALA A 77 0.68 -12.50 3.21
C ALA A 77 1.96 -13.33 3.18
N ALA A 78 3.11 -12.69 3.41
CA ALA A 78 4.37 -13.41 3.45
C ALA A 78 4.40 -14.41 4.60
N ALA A 79 3.90 -14.02 5.77
CA ALA A 79 3.84 -14.91 6.92
C ALA A 79 2.96 -16.12 6.64
N ASP A 80 1.81 -15.89 6.00
CA ASP A 80 0.90 -16.95 5.63
C ASP A 80 1.55 -17.91 4.63
N ASP A 81 2.24 -17.38 3.64
CA ASP A 81 2.90 -18.20 2.64
C ASP A 81 4.01 -19.04 3.26
N ILE A 82 4.79 -18.44 4.17
CA ILE A 82 5.85 -19.18 4.86
C ILE A 82 5.25 -20.27 5.74
N SER A 83 4.17 -19.95 6.45
CA SER A 83 3.49 -20.91 7.32
C SER A 83 2.98 -22.10 6.51
N ASN A 84 2.44 -21.84 5.31
CA ASN A 84 1.94 -22.90 4.46
C ASN A 84 3.06 -23.83 3.98
N VAL A 85 4.23 -23.26 3.70
CA VAL A 85 5.38 -24.05 3.26
C VAL A 85 5.95 -24.87 4.40
N LEU A 86 6.07 -24.28 5.59
CA LEU A 86 6.68 -24.93 6.75
C LEU A 86 5.68 -25.71 7.57
N ASP A 87 4.39 -25.50 7.34
CA ASP A 87 3.32 -26.11 8.13
C ASP A 87 3.42 -25.72 9.61
N GLU A 88 3.82 -24.47 9.84
CA GLU A 88 3.87 -23.93 11.20
C GLU A 88 3.68 -22.39 11.14
N PRO A 89 3.15 -21.79 12.21
CA PRO A 89 2.89 -20.37 12.20
C PRO A 89 4.17 -19.53 12.19
N VAL A 90 4.10 -18.41 11.46
CA VAL A 90 5.21 -17.46 11.35
C VAL A 90 4.66 -16.06 11.55
N ASP A 91 5.37 -15.24 12.31
CA ASP A 91 5.00 -13.85 12.54
C ASP A 91 6.12 -12.95 12.06
N LEU A 92 5.84 -12.15 11.02
CA LEU A 92 6.80 -11.23 10.42
C LEU A 92 6.54 -9.78 10.80
N THR A 93 5.56 -9.53 11.66
CA THR A 93 5.32 -8.16 12.12
C THR A 93 6.40 -7.74 13.08
N ARG A 94 6.72 -6.46 13.04
CA ARG A 94 7.78 -5.96 13.88
C ARG A 94 7.59 -4.51 14.22
#